data_e422cb4c5a0eee1e66c5705acaaecc85
#
_entry.id   e422cb4c5a0eee1e66c5705acaaecc85
#
_cell.length_a   1.000
_cell.length_b   1.000
_cell.length_c   1.000
_cell.angle_alpha   90.00
_cell.angle_beta   90.00
_cell.angle_gamma   90.00
#
_symmetry.space_group_name_H-M   'P 1'
#
loop_
_entity.id
_entity.type
_entity.pdbx_description
1 polymer ?
#
loop_
_entity_poly.entity_id
_entity_poly.type
_entity_poly.pdbx_seq_one_letter_code
_entity_poly.pdbx_strand_id
1 'polypeptide(L)'
;DALTQLAIGDAYYGDKNQNEAYAAYRNAFQFDPTLLRAKMQLGVLLKGAKSYDEAIKSFNEVIAINPSYGPVYRELAETYYKWGRNKPSKSTEYMQTAITYYEKYLGLTDQSLHSRMRHADFLVLVKDYKALEIEANKMIEMDKVNPRIFRYLGYSAYENGNADLAIKSLESFIANPVNKVIAKDYLYLGTAKFKKGLTADGLTIDPVLFDSGMADLKKAIEIEPLIIEDLNEVGKKLFALKLYKEAVPVFEFGTSNAEYKNYIEDNIYYGLSIYYANNKKDVTPNPVDLQKADLAFDKVIIASPSYHDAYLYRARTNSLIGNDEMTIKYYETFIAKITEKGPEELAKPTTTKKVVESYNNIAASYANTDKVKAIEFLTKTLTIDPTNPYATESLAKLKK
;
A
#
# COMPACT_ATOMS: atom_id res chain seq x y z
N ASP A 1 -30.36 -34.58 -23.37
CA ASP A 1 -30.82 -34.60 -21.99
C ASP A 1 -30.14 -33.48 -21.19
N ALA A 2 -30.55 -33.26 -19.95
CA ALA A 2 -30.06 -32.18 -19.09
C ALA A 2 -28.58 -32.31 -18.74
N LEU A 3 -28.11 -33.53 -18.48
CA LEU A 3 -26.69 -33.78 -18.10
C LEU A 3 -25.76 -33.54 -19.28
N THR A 4 -26.19 -33.94 -20.49
CA THR A 4 -25.43 -33.66 -21.74
C THR A 4 -25.31 -32.16 -21.96
N GLN A 5 -26.37 -31.38 -21.79
CA GLN A 5 -26.36 -29.93 -21.93
C GLN A 5 -25.50 -29.27 -20.83
N LEU A 6 -25.51 -29.78 -19.59
CA LEU A 6 -24.62 -29.32 -18.53
C LEU A 6 -23.14 -29.55 -18.89
N ALA A 7 -22.78 -30.74 -19.39
CA ALA A 7 -21.44 -31.06 -19.84
C ALA A 7 -20.95 -30.20 -21.00
N ILE A 8 -21.85 -29.92 -21.96
CA ILE A 8 -21.58 -29.00 -23.07
C ILE A 8 -21.33 -27.57 -22.52
N GLY A 9 -22.15 -27.12 -21.58
CA GLY A 9 -21.96 -25.84 -20.90
C GLY A 9 -20.58 -25.73 -20.18
N ASP A 10 -20.20 -26.80 -19.47
CA ASP A 10 -18.88 -26.87 -18.81
C ASP A 10 -17.73 -26.79 -19.81
N ALA A 11 -17.84 -27.47 -20.97
CA ALA A 11 -16.84 -27.42 -22.04
C ALA A 11 -16.70 -25.99 -22.60
N TYR A 12 -17.80 -25.36 -22.99
CA TYR A 12 -17.80 -23.99 -23.49
C TYR A 12 -17.29 -22.97 -22.44
N TYR A 13 -17.62 -23.18 -21.17
CA TYR A 13 -17.11 -22.36 -20.09
C TYR A 13 -15.57 -22.48 -19.95
N GLY A 14 -15.05 -23.71 -20.06
CA GLY A 14 -13.61 -23.98 -20.09
C GLY A 14 -12.89 -23.29 -21.25
N ASP A 15 -13.51 -23.28 -22.42
CA ASP A 15 -13.02 -22.61 -23.64
C ASP A 15 -13.26 -21.08 -23.63
N LYS A 16 -13.77 -20.52 -22.52
CA LYS A 16 -14.12 -19.10 -22.37
C LYS A 16 -15.20 -18.60 -23.34
N ASN A 17 -15.95 -19.51 -23.90
CA ASN A 17 -17.06 -19.22 -24.81
C ASN A 17 -18.37 -19.03 -24.01
N GLN A 18 -18.53 -17.81 -23.46
CA GLN A 18 -19.53 -17.53 -22.40
C GLN A 18 -20.99 -17.58 -22.97
N ASN A 19 -21.20 -17.19 -24.22
CA ASN A 19 -22.55 -17.16 -24.80
C ASN A 19 -23.10 -18.57 -24.98
N GLU A 20 -22.29 -19.46 -25.54
CA GLU A 20 -22.66 -20.86 -25.77
C GLU A 20 -22.78 -21.62 -24.46
N ALA A 21 -21.88 -21.33 -23.47
CA ALA A 21 -22.00 -21.86 -22.11
C ALA A 21 -23.34 -21.47 -21.46
N TYR A 22 -23.71 -20.17 -21.57
CA TYR A 22 -25.00 -19.67 -21.09
C TYR A 22 -26.20 -20.40 -21.71
N ALA A 23 -26.21 -20.54 -23.05
CA ALA A 23 -27.26 -21.26 -23.74
C ALA A 23 -27.38 -22.72 -23.30
N ALA A 24 -26.25 -23.42 -23.18
CA ALA A 24 -26.21 -24.81 -22.75
C ALA A 24 -26.66 -25.00 -21.30
N TYR A 25 -26.21 -24.18 -20.36
CA TYR A 25 -26.68 -24.24 -18.97
C TYR A 25 -28.16 -23.90 -18.82
N ARG A 26 -28.66 -22.92 -19.60
CA ARG A 26 -30.08 -22.60 -19.64
C ARG A 26 -30.91 -23.81 -20.16
N ASN A 27 -30.48 -24.44 -21.23
CA ASN A 27 -31.14 -25.64 -21.76
C ASN A 27 -31.10 -26.80 -20.74
N ALA A 28 -29.95 -27.02 -20.07
CA ALA A 28 -29.81 -28.03 -19.04
C ALA A 28 -30.87 -27.84 -17.93
N PHE A 29 -31.01 -26.61 -17.43
CA PHE A 29 -31.97 -26.29 -16.37
C PHE A 29 -33.43 -26.34 -16.85
N GLN A 30 -33.71 -26.03 -18.13
CA GLN A 30 -35.03 -26.16 -18.74
C GLN A 30 -35.45 -27.63 -18.88
N PHE A 31 -34.49 -28.52 -19.24
CA PHE A 31 -34.75 -29.96 -19.31
C PHE A 31 -34.94 -30.63 -17.97
N ASP A 32 -34.24 -30.12 -16.92
CA ASP A 32 -34.34 -30.61 -15.54
C ASP A 32 -34.17 -29.45 -14.56
N PRO A 33 -35.28 -28.88 -14.05
CA PRO A 33 -35.21 -27.80 -13.06
C PRO A 33 -34.64 -28.22 -11.69
N THR A 34 -34.45 -29.52 -11.45
CA THR A 34 -33.78 -30.00 -10.21
C THR A 34 -32.26 -30.00 -10.33
N LEU A 35 -31.72 -29.79 -11.55
CA LEU A 35 -30.29 -29.71 -11.82
C LEU A 35 -29.72 -28.35 -11.39
N LEU A 36 -29.68 -28.12 -10.07
CA LEU A 36 -29.32 -26.84 -9.45
C LEU A 36 -27.95 -26.32 -9.89
N ARG A 37 -27.01 -27.23 -10.24
CA ARG A 37 -25.70 -26.85 -10.76
C ARG A 37 -25.81 -26.04 -12.05
N ALA A 38 -26.71 -26.43 -12.97
CA ALA A 38 -26.92 -25.69 -14.20
C ALA A 38 -27.42 -24.25 -13.93
N LYS A 39 -28.38 -24.10 -13.03
CA LYS A 39 -28.89 -22.79 -12.61
C LYS A 39 -27.83 -21.95 -11.90
N MET A 40 -27.03 -22.54 -11.04
CA MET A 40 -25.92 -21.88 -10.37
C MET A 40 -24.88 -21.37 -11.37
N GLN A 41 -24.53 -22.17 -12.40
CA GLN A 41 -23.57 -21.78 -13.43
C GLN A 41 -24.02 -20.58 -14.26
N LEU A 42 -25.32 -20.39 -14.49
CA LEU A 42 -25.84 -19.14 -15.07
C LEU A 42 -25.47 -17.93 -14.21
N GLY A 43 -25.63 -18.03 -12.90
CA GLY A 43 -25.19 -17.00 -11.96
C GLY A 43 -23.66 -16.77 -12.00
N VAL A 44 -22.86 -17.84 -12.15
CA VAL A 44 -21.40 -17.74 -12.27
C VAL A 44 -20.99 -16.96 -13.53
N LEU A 45 -21.65 -17.18 -14.67
CA LEU A 45 -21.42 -16.41 -15.88
C LEU A 45 -21.76 -14.92 -15.69
N LEU A 46 -22.91 -14.62 -15.07
CA LEU A 46 -23.33 -13.25 -14.76
C LEU A 46 -22.34 -12.56 -13.80
N LYS A 47 -21.84 -13.28 -12.79
CA LYS A 47 -20.75 -12.82 -11.91
C LYS A 47 -19.48 -12.48 -12.71
N GLY A 48 -19.12 -13.33 -13.66
CA GLY A 48 -17.99 -13.11 -14.58
C GLY A 48 -18.15 -11.86 -15.43
N ALA A 49 -19.36 -11.60 -15.92
CA ALA A 49 -19.73 -10.41 -16.66
C ALA A 49 -19.90 -9.15 -15.78
N LYS A 50 -19.67 -9.23 -14.48
CA LYS A 50 -19.85 -8.16 -13.49
C LYS A 50 -21.32 -7.71 -13.31
N SER A 51 -22.28 -8.48 -13.79
CA SER A 51 -23.72 -8.29 -13.54
C SER A 51 -24.10 -8.88 -12.19
N TYR A 52 -23.60 -8.23 -11.11
CA TYR A 52 -23.64 -8.80 -9.77
C TYR A 52 -25.06 -8.95 -9.22
N ASP A 53 -25.96 -7.98 -9.50
CA ASP A 53 -27.37 -8.04 -9.04
C ASP A 53 -28.10 -9.24 -9.66
N GLU A 54 -27.93 -9.46 -10.96
CA GLU A 54 -28.54 -10.60 -11.65
C GLU A 54 -27.92 -11.93 -11.23
N ALA A 55 -26.60 -11.96 -10.95
CA ALA A 55 -25.94 -13.15 -10.42
C ALA A 55 -26.52 -13.53 -9.06
N ILE A 56 -26.66 -12.57 -8.15
CA ILE A 56 -27.24 -12.78 -6.82
C ILE A 56 -28.69 -13.25 -6.92
N LYS A 57 -29.48 -12.67 -7.83
CA LYS A 57 -30.86 -13.13 -8.08
C LYS A 57 -30.87 -14.60 -8.52
N SER A 58 -30.02 -14.99 -9.45
CA SER A 58 -29.88 -16.36 -9.92
C SER A 58 -29.49 -17.34 -8.79
N PHE A 59 -28.56 -16.94 -7.91
CA PHE A 59 -28.16 -17.74 -6.78
C PHE A 59 -29.27 -17.86 -5.73
N ASN A 60 -30.03 -16.80 -5.46
CA ASN A 60 -31.16 -16.83 -4.55
C ASN A 60 -32.29 -17.74 -5.04
N GLU A 61 -32.49 -17.84 -6.36
CA GLU A 61 -33.43 -18.81 -6.93
C GLU A 61 -32.98 -20.26 -6.66
N VAL A 62 -31.67 -20.55 -6.69
CA VAL A 62 -31.14 -21.87 -6.28
C VAL A 62 -31.39 -22.13 -4.79
N ILE A 63 -31.18 -21.14 -3.93
CA ILE A 63 -31.42 -21.23 -2.48
C ILE A 63 -32.91 -21.48 -2.20
N ALA A 64 -33.82 -20.85 -2.95
CA ALA A 64 -35.27 -21.05 -2.80
C ALA A 64 -35.68 -22.49 -3.10
N ILE A 65 -34.98 -23.15 -4.04
CA ILE A 65 -35.26 -24.57 -4.37
C ILE A 65 -34.64 -25.51 -3.31
N ASN A 66 -33.36 -25.26 -2.95
CA ASN A 66 -32.65 -26.06 -1.95
C ASN A 66 -31.78 -25.19 -1.04
N PRO A 67 -32.27 -24.80 0.14
CA PRO A 67 -31.49 -23.98 1.10
C PRO A 67 -30.20 -24.64 1.63
N SER A 68 -30.03 -25.94 1.44
CA SER A 68 -28.87 -26.72 1.89
C SER A 68 -27.85 -26.96 0.75
N TYR A 69 -28.05 -26.36 -0.44
CA TYR A 69 -27.13 -26.49 -1.55
C TYR A 69 -25.87 -25.62 -1.31
N GLY A 70 -24.89 -26.17 -0.59
CA GLY A 70 -23.67 -25.47 -0.12
C GLY A 70 -22.95 -24.66 -1.20
N PRO A 71 -22.68 -25.20 -2.41
CA PRO A 71 -21.90 -24.50 -3.43
C PRO A 71 -22.41 -23.10 -3.79
N VAL A 72 -23.72 -22.85 -3.71
CA VAL A 72 -24.30 -21.54 -4.06
C VAL A 72 -23.89 -20.44 -3.07
N TYR A 73 -23.70 -20.80 -1.80
CA TYR A 73 -23.27 -19.82 -0.78
C TYR A 73 -21.80 -19.38 -0.98
N ARG A 74 -20.95 -20.27 -1.48
CA ARG A 74 -19.60 -19.90 -1.88
C ARG A 74 -19.63 -18.94 -3.07
N GLU A 75 -20.47 -19.19 -4.06
CA GLU A 75 -20.63 -18.31 -5.22
C GLU A 75 -21.17 -16.92 -4.82
N LEU A 76 -22.10 -16.86 -3.88
CA LEU A 76 -22.58 -15.60 -3.28
C LEU A 76 -21.45 -14.84 -2.57
N ALA A 77 -20.68 -15.53 -1.73
CA ALA A 77 -19.55 -14.94 -1.03
C ALA A 77 -18.53 -14.31 -2.01
N GLU A 78 -18.14 -15.06 -3.05
CA GLU A 78 -17.24 -14.56 -4.08
C GLU A 78 -17.84 -13.38 -4.87
N THR A 79 -19.16 -13.40 -5.09
CA THR A 79 -19.87 -12.32 -5.81
C THR A 79 -19.82 -11.03 -5.01
N TYR A 80 -20.18 -11.06 -3.74
CA TYR A 80 -20.10 -9.91 -2.85
C TYR A 80 -18.69 -9.41 -2.65
N TYR A 81 -17.70 -10.30 -2.53
CA TYR A 81 -16.28 -9.92 -2.49
C TYR A 81 -15.85 -9.13 -3.73
N LYS A 82 -16.15 -9.66 -4.95
CA LYS A 82 -15.83 -8.99 -6.21
C LYS A 82 -16.56 -7.66 -6.35
N TRP A 83 -17.84 -7.62 -5.95
CA TRP A 83 -18.64 -6.40 -6.01
C TRP A 83 -18.12 -5.32 -5.06
N GLY A 84 -17.76 -5.69 -3.82
CA GLY A 84 -17.15 -4.78 -2.85
C GLY A 84 -15.85 -4.16 -3.32
N ARG A 85 -15.03 -4.91 -4.05
CA ARG A 85 -13.81 -4.38 -4.68
C ARG A 85 -14.10 -3.37 -5.82
N ASN A 86 -15.20 -3.56 -6.54
CA ASN A 86 -15.58 -2.68 -7.65
C ASN A 86 -16.43 -1.47 -7.21
N LYS A 87 -16.91 -1.44 -5.97
CA LYS A 87 -17.75 -0.37 -5.42
C LYS A 87 -17.24 0.09 -4.06
N PRO A 88 -16.21 0.95 -4.01
CA PRO A 88 -15.55 1.36 -2.76
C PRO A 88 -16.49 1.91 -1.68
N SER A 89 -17.56 2.63 -2.08
CA SER A 89 -18.54 3.19 -1.16
C SER A 89 -19.35 2.14 -0.38
N LYS A 90 -19.40 0.89 -0.85
CA LYS A 90 -20.09 -0.24 -0.21
C LYS A 90 -19.15 -1.39 0.14
N SER A 91 -17.85 -1.16 0.05
CA SER A 91 -16.85 -2.22 0.22
C SER A 91 -17.00 -2.94 1.56
N THR A 92 -17.10 -2.21 2.66
CA THR A 92 -17.23 -2.78 4.01
C THR A 92 -18.49 -3.63 4.15
N GLU A 93 -19.66 -3.13 3.69
CA GLU A 93 -20.94 -3.83 3.72
C GLU A 93 -20.85 -5.16 2.94
N TYR A 94 -20.31 -5.08 1.72
CA TYR A 94 -20.23 -6.26 0.84
C TYR A 94 -19.18 -7.26 1.31
N MET A 95 -18.08 -6.84 1.92
CA MET A 95 -17.12 -7.76 2.53
C MET A 95 -17.71 -8.52 3.70
N GLN A 96 -18.46 -7.83 4.58
CA GLN A 96 -19.13 -8.49 5.70
C GLN A 96 -20.18 -9.49 5.21
N THR A 97 -20.95 -9.14 4.18
CA THR A 97 -21.93 -10.04 3.56
C THR A 97 -21.23 -11.27 2.94
N ALA A 98 -20.09 -11.07 2.30
CA ALA A 98 -19.30 -12.14 1.73
C ALA A 98 -18.80 -13.13 2.81
N ILE A 99 -18.32 -12.63 3.93
CA ILE A 99 -17.91 -13.46 5.09
C ILE A 99 -19.09 -14.29 5.58
N THR A 100 -20.24 -13.67 5.80
CA THR A 100 -21.46 -14.36 6.30
C THR A 100 -21.89 -15.50 5.36
N TYR A 101 -21.85 -15.29 4.05
CA TYR A 101 -22.17 -16.35 3.10
C TYR A 101 -21.12 -17.45 3.07
N TYR A 102 -19.84 -17.12 3.23
CA TYR A 102 -18.78 -18.13 3.26
C TYR A 102 -18.85 -18.99 4.53
N GLU A 103 -19.15 -18.39 5.69
CA GLU A 103 -19.40 -19.13 6.94
C GLU A 103 -20.58 -20.10 6.80
N LYS A 104 -21.66 -19.67 6.13
CA LYS A 104 -22.79 -20.55 5.83
C LYS A 104 -22.37 -21.69 4.91
N TYR A 105 -21.58 -21.43 3.89
CA TYR A 105 -21.01 -22.47 3.04
C TYR A 105 -20.20 -23.47 3.87
N LEU A 106 -19.28 -22.99 4.72
CA LEU A 106 -18.47 -23.86 5.57
C LEU A 106 -19.32 -24.72 6.50
N GLY A 107 -20.37 -24.16 7.09
CA GLY A 107 -21.32 -24.90 7.94
C GLY A 107 -22.08 -26.02 7.23
N LEU A 108 -22.19 -25.95 5.90
CA LEU A 108 -22.83 -26.97 5.04
C LEU A 108 -21.83 -27.97 4.44
N THR A 109 -20.53 -27.85 4.78
CA THR A 109 -19.48 -28.79 4.35
C THR A 109 -19.21 -29.84 5.45
N ASP A 110 -18.31 -30.78 5.12
CA ASP A 110 -17.77 -31.77 6.07
C ASP A 110 -16.86 -31.16 7.14
N GLN A 111 -16.58 -29.85 7.05
CA GLN A 111 -15.63 -29.11 7.89
C GLN A 111 -14.22 -29.77 7.95
N SER A 112 -13.88 -30.54 6.94
CA SER A 112 -12.55 -31.15 6.80
C SER A 112 -11.46 -30.07 6.77
N LEU A 113 -10.22 -30.49 7.02
CA LEU A 113 -9.07 -29.60 6.91
C LEU A 113 -9.04 -28.87 5.56
N HIS A 114 -9.39 -29.56 4.46
CA HIS A 114 -9.44 -28.98 3.12
C HIS A 114 -10.49 -27.84 3.01
N SER A 115 -11.71 -28.06 3.55
CA SER A 115 -12.77 -27.05 3.57
C SER A 115 -12.37 -25.83 4.41
N ARG A 116 -11.70 -26.04 5.55
CA ARG A 116 -11.15 -24.99 6.42
C ARG A 116 -10.03 -24.21 5.77
N MET A 117 -9.13 -24.89 5.04
CA MET A 117 -8.06 -24.21 4.29
C MET A 117 -8.62 -23.27 3.20
N ARG A 118 -9.69 -23.68 2.52
CA ARG A 118 -10.38 -22.78 1.57
C ARG A 118 -11.03 -21.59 2.27
N HIS A 119 -11.58 -21.79 3.46
CA HIS A 119 -12.08 -20.70 4.27
C HIS A 119 -10.97 -19.74 4.69
N ALA A 120 -9.85 -20.27 5.15
CA ALA A 120 -8.67 -19.47 5.50
C ALA A 120 -8.16 -18.66 4.31
N ASP A 121 -8.07 -19.27 3.11
CA ASP A 121 -7.73 -18.54 1.88
C ASP A 121 -8.69 -17.37 1.62
N PHE A 122 -9.98 -17.59 1.83
CA PHE A 122 -10.98 -16.52 1.69
C PHE A 122 -10.82 -15.41 2.74
N LEU A 123 -10.55 -15.77 4.00
CA LEU A 123 -10.30 -14.81 5.08
C LEU A 123 -9.05 -13.94 4.80
N VAL A 124 -8.02 -14.51 4.21
CA VAL A 124 -6.85 -13.74 3.72
C VAL A 124 -7.28 -12.71 2.65
N LEU A 125 -8.14 -13.11 1.72
CA LEU A 125 -8.61 -12.22 0.64
C LEU A 125 -9.44 -11.05 1.17
N VAL A 126 -10.31 -11.30 2.16
CA VAL A 126 -11.14 -10.25 2.77
C VAL A 126 -10.43 -9.51 3.91
N LYS A 127 -9.20 -9.90 4.25
CA LYS A 127 -8.36 -9.33 5.30
C LYS A 127 -8.98 -9.45 6.71
N ASP A 128 -9.81 -10.48 6.96
CA ASP A 128 -10.28 -10.77 8.31
C ASP A 128 -9.27 -11.65 9.06
N TYR A 129 -8.23 -11.00 9.55
CA TYR A 129 -7.11 -11.69 10.20
C TYR A 129 -7.46 -12.23 11.59
N LYS A 130 -8.49 -11.67 12.28
CA LYS A 130 -8.96 -12.21 13.55
C LYS A 130 -9.65 -13.56 13.35
N ALA A 131 -10.56 -13.63 12.39
CA ALA A 131 -11.22 -14.89 12.03
C ALA A 131 -10.20 -15.90 11.47
N LEU A 132 -9.21 -15.44 10.69
CA LEU A 132 -8.12 -16.26 10.16
C LEU A 132 -7.31 -16.94 11.27
N GLU A 133 -6.96 -16.23 12.33
CA GLU A 133 -6.21 -16.78 13.47
C GLU A 133 -7.01 -17.86 14.20
N ILE A 134 -8.31 -17.61 14.41
CA ILE A 134 -9.22 -18.61 15.01
C ILE A 134 -9.30 -19.87 14.13
N GLU A 135 -9.43 -19.69 12.81
CA GLU A 135 -9.52 -20.80 11.88
C GLU A 135 -8.21 -21.58 11.79
N ALA A 136 -7.07 -20.89 11.76
CA ALA A 136 -5.75 -21.52 11.76
C ALA A 136 -5.49 -22.34 13.04
N ASN A 137 -5.91 -21.85 14.20
CA ASN A 137 -5.80 -22.60 15.46
C ASN A 137 -6.67 -23.88 15.45
N LYS A 138 -7.90 -23.83 14.91
CA LYS A 138 -8.72 -25.05 14.72
C LYS A 138 -8.04 -26.05 13.77
N MET A 139 -7.42 -25.56 12.70
CA MET A 139 -6.71 -26.43 11.76
C MET A 139 -5.48 -27.10 12.40
N ILE A 140 -4.74 -26.41 13.28
CA ILE A 140 -3.62 -27.00 14.04
C ILE A 140 -4.07 -28.15 14.94
N GLU A 141 -5.26 -28.03 15.56
CA GLU A 141 -5.82 -29.13 16.36
C GLU A 141 -6.10 -30.38 15.51
N MET A 142 -6.44 -30.21 14.24
CA MET A 142 -6.72 -31.29 13.30
C MET A 142 -5.43 -31.89 12.68
N ASP A 143 -4.45 -31.03 12.36
CA ASP A 143 -3.19 -31.42 11.73
C ASP A 143 -2.05 -30.49 12.16
N LYS A 144 -1.25 -30.97 13.11
CA LYS A 144 -0.12 -30.20 13.69
C LYS A 144 1.09 -30.06 12.77
N VAL A 145 1.12 -30.80 11.67
CA VAL A 145 2.29 -30.87 10.79
C VAL A 145 2.06 -30.25 9.42
N ASN A 146 0.82 -29.87 9.09
CA ASN A 146 0.51 -29.27 7.80
C ASN A 146 1.14 -27.89 7.67
N PRO A 147 2.11 -27.71 6.76
CA PRO A 147 2.89 -26.49 6.71
C PRO A 147 2.07 -25.26 6.29
N ARG A 148 0.99 -25.41 5.49
CA ARG A 148 0.16 -24.27 5.07
C ARG A 148 -0.52 -23.57 6.24
N ILE A 149 -0.79 -24.28 7.33
CA ILE A 149 -1.40 -23.68 8.52
C ILE A 149 -0.46 -22.64 9.14
N PHE A 150 0.84 -22.88 9.11
CA PHE A 150 1.84 -21.93 9.59
C PHE A 150 1.89 -20.64 8.77
N ARG A 151 1.59 -20.69 7.47
CA ARG A 151 1.41 -19.46 6.67
C ARG A 151 0.23 -18.62 7.17
N TYR A 152 -0.93 -19.25 7.40
CA TYR A 152 -2.12 -18.53 7.91
C TYR A 152 -1.88 -17.95 9.30
N LEU A 153 -1.25 -18.71 10.20
CA LEU A 153 -0.84 -18.21 11.51
C LEU A 153 0.15 -17.05 11.41
N GLY A 154 1.12 -17.15 10.52
CA GLY A 154 2.10 -16.08 10.32
C GLY A 154 1.45 -14.77 9.89
N TYR A 155 0.57 -14.82 8.91
CA TYR A 155 -0.13 -13.63 8.40
C TYR A 155 -1.08 -13.05 9.45
N SER A 156 -1.92 -13.88 10.07
CA SER A 156 -2.87 -13.44 11.09
C SER A 156 -2.17 -12.89 12.34
N ALA A 157 -1.13 -13.55 12.81
CA ALA A 157 -0.34 -13.09 13.96
C ALA A 157 0.30 -11.73 13.72
N TYR A 158 0.88 -11.49 12.53
CA TYR A 158 1.44 -10.18 12.17
C TYR A 158 0.38 -9.08 12.23
N GLU A 159 -0.73 -9.28 11.55
CA GLU A 159 -1.80 -8.28 11.48
C GLU A 159 -2.49 -8.04 12.83
N ASN A 160 -2.62 -9.08 13.66
CA ASN A 160 -3.18 -8.99 15.00
C ASN A 160 -2.17 -8.51 16.06
N GLY A 161 -0.92 -8.22 15.67
CA GLY A 161 0.06 -7.57 16.54
C GLY A 161 1.07 -8.49 17.22
N ASN A 162 1.03 -9.79 16.98
CA ASN A 162 1.96 -10.77 17.56
C ASN A 162 3.12 -11.07 16.61
N ALA A 163 4.15 -10.21 16.62
CA ALA A 163 5.30 -10.33 15.76
C ALA A 163 6.13 -11.61 16.02
N ASP A 164 6.25 -12.05 17.27
CA ASP A 164 7.00 -13.27 17.63
C ASP A 164 6.35 -14.52 17.02
N LEU A 165 5.04 -14.67 17.14
CA LEU A 165 4.31 -15.78 16.54
C LEU A 165 4.37 -15.72 15.01
N ALA A 166 4.28 -14.53 14.43
CA ALA A 166 4.38 -14.33 12.99
C ALA A 166 5.74 -14.82 12.46
N ILE A 167 6.84 -14.37 13.06
CA ILE A 167 8.20 -14.78 12.68
C ILE A 167 8.36 -16.28 12.80
N LYS A 168 8.06 -16.85 13.97
CA LYS A 168 8.18 -18.30 14.22
C LYS A 168 7.41 -19.13 13.19
N SER A 169 6.17 -18.73 12.90
CA SER A 169 5.30 -19.47 11.99
C SER A 169 5.78 -19.38 10.54
N LEU A 170 6.18 -18.19 10.08
CA LEU A 170 6.66 -18.00 8.71
C LEU A 170 8.03 -18.64 8.48
N GLU A 171 8.96 -18.58 9.45
CA GLU A 171 10.24 -19.27 9.36
C GLU A 171 10.04 -20.79 9.28
N SER A 172 9.13 -21.35 10.09
CA SER A 172 8.77 -22.78 10.03
C SER A 172 8.17 -23.15 8.67
N PHE A 173 7.33 -22.29 8.10
CA PHE A 173 6.77 -22.52 6.77
C PHE A 173 7.83 -22.46 5.68
N ILE A 174 8.68 -21.43 5.68
CA ILE A 174 9.69 -21.18 4.65
C ILE A 174 10.82 -22.24 4.71
N ALA A 175 11.17 -22.70 5.89
CA ALA A 175 12.23 -23.72 6.06
C ALA A 175 11.87 -25.08 5.49
N ASN A 176 10.59 -25.38 5.25
CA ASN A 176 10.18 -26.66 4.70
C ASN A 176 10.29 -26.63 3.15
N PRO A 177 11.22 -27.45 2.55
CA PRO A 177 11.51 -27.39 1.13
C PRO A 177 10.38 -27.87 0.21
N VAL A 178 9.37 -28.56 0.74
CA VAL A 178 8.18 -28.97 -0.03
C VAL A 178 7.18 -27.82 -0.21
N ASN A 179 7.34 -26.72 0.55
CA ASN A 179 6.42 -25.62 0.48
C ASN A 179 6.68 -24.73 -0.73
N LYS A 180 5.60 -24.35 -1.41
CA LYS A 180 5.66 -23.29 -2.41
C LYS A 180 5.67 -21.95 -1.70
N VAL A 181 6.87 -21.44 -1.44
CA VAL A 181 7.06 -20.07 -0.88
C VAL A 181 6.75 -19.03 -1.95
N ILE A 182 6.07 -17.97 -1.58
CA ILE A 182 5.71 -16.83 -2.43
C ILE A 182 6.29 -15.53 -1.85
N ALA A 183 6.38 -14.50 -2.66
CA ALA A 183 6.91 -13.19 -2.25
C ALA A 183 6.25 -12.63 -0.98
N LYS A 184 4.94 -12.84 -0.85
CA LYS A 184 4.17 -12.38 0.30
C LYS A 184 4.61 -13.03 1.62
N ASP A 185 5.11 -14.25 1.61
CA ASP A 185 5.63 -14.91 2.82
C ASP A 185 6.84 -14.15 3.38
N TYR A 186 7.76 -13.77 2.50
CA TYR A 186 8.93 -12.97 2.87
C TYR A 186 8.58 -11.52 3.19
N LEU A 187 7.59 -10.92 2.52
CA LEU A 187 7.09 -9.59 2.86
C LEU A 187 6.57 -9.56 4.32
N TYR A 188 5.73 -10.52 4.69
CA TYR A 188 5.22 -10.62 6.06
C TYR A 188 6.32 -10.94 7.07
N LEU A 189 7.26 -11.82 6.73
CA LEU A 189 8.39 -12.15 7.62
C LEU A 189 9.27 -10.91 7.88
N GLY A 190 9.69 -10.21 6.83
CA GLY A 190 10.52 -9.02 6.94
C GLY A 190 9.84 -7.90 7.74
N THR A 191 8.57 -7.62 7.45
CA THR A 191 7.80 -6.62 8.19
C THR A 191 7.51 -7.02 9.64
N ALA A 192 7.35 -8.30 9.93
CA ALA A 192 7.23 -8.81 11.30
C ALA A 192 8.53 -8.59 12.10
N LYS A 193 9.70 -8.78 11.47
CA LYS A 193 11.00 -8.48 12.09
C LYS A 193 11.16 -6.99 12.38
N PHE A 194 10.72 -6.09 11.49
CA PHE A 194 10.68 -4.66 11.77
C PHE A 194 9.82 -4.36 12.99
N LYS A 195 8.61 -4.92 13.04
CA LYS A 195 7.68 -4.73 14.16
C LYS A 195 8.24 -5.25 15.49
N LYS A 196 8.90 -6.41 15.48
CA LYS A 196 9.57 -6.96 16.67
C LYS A 196 10.74 -6.10 17.11
N GLY A 197 11.48 -5.53 16.18
CA GLY A 197 12.65 -4.68 16.45
C GLY A 197 12.31 -3.30 17.02
N LEU A 198 11.05 -2.85 16.90
CA LEU A 198 10.65 -1.56 17.44
C LEU A 198 10.77 -1.52 18.96
N THR A 199 11.41 -0.47 19.47
CA THR A 199 11.40 -0.16 20.89
C THR A 199 9.99 0.19 21.38
N ALA A 200 9.73 0.09 22.68
CA ALA A 200 8.40 0.34 23.24
C ALA A 200 7.89 1.77 22.99
N ASP A 201 8.79 2.75 22.86
CA ASP A 201 8.47 4.13 22.51
C ASP A 201 8.32 4.36 20.99
N GLY A 202 8.64 3.35 20.16
CA GLY A 202 8.57 3.43 18.70
C GLY A 202 9.62 4.34 18.05
N LEU A 203 10.63 4.81 18.80
CA LEU A 203 11.60 5.80 18.31
C LEU A 203 12.83 5.19 17.64
N THR A 204 13.10 3.93 17.88
CA THR A 204 14.22 3.18 17.28
C THR A 204 13.80 1.77 16.91
N ILE A 205 14.60 1.14 16.07
CA ILE A 205 14.44 -0.25 15.69
C ILE A 205 15.77 -0.98 15.89
N ASP A 206 15.72 -2.23 16.37
CA ASP A 206 16.89 -3.08 16.51
C ASP A 206 17.55 -3.28 15.14
N PRO A 207 18.83 -2.89 14.97
CA PRO A 207 19.51 -2.95 13.67
C PRO A 207 19.61 -4.38 13.12
N VAL A 208 19.80 -5.38 13.98
CA VAL A 208 19.93 -6.79 13.55
C VAL A 208 18.60 -7.29 12.98
N LEU A 209 17.50 -6.98 13.65
CA LEU A 209 16.17 -7.33 13.17
C LEU A 209 15.78 -6.53 11.91
N PHE A 210 16.18 -5.27 11.83
CA PHE A 210 15.98 -4.45 10.64
C PHE A 210 16.72 -5.03 9.43
N ASP A 211 18.02 -5.29 9.55
CA ASP A 211 18.84 -5.84 8.47
C ASP A 211 18.36 -7.22 8.02
N SER A 212 17.97 -8.07 8.98
CA SER A 212 17.38 -9.38 8.68
C SER A 212 16.05 -9.23 7.94
N GLY A 213 15.20 -8.29 8.35
CA GLY A 213 13.95 -8.01 7.67
C GLY A 213 14.16 -7.46 6.25
N MET A 214 15.13 -6.55 6.07
CA MET A 214 15.52 -6.05 4.73
C MET A 214 16.01 -7.17 3.81
N ALA A 215 16.74 -8.15 4.34
CA ALA A 215 17.14 -9.33 3.58
C ALA A 215 15.93 -10.16 3.11
N ASP A 216 14.91 -10.29 3.96
CA ASP A 216 13.66 -10.96 3.58
C ASP A 216 12.88 -10.17 2.52
N LEU A 217 12.80 -8.85 2.63
CA LEU A 217 12.16 -8.02 1.59
C LEU A 217 12.88 -8.15 0.23
N LYS A 218 14.20 -8.25 0.21
CA LYS A 218 14.96 -8.51 -1.03
C LYS A 218 14.59 -9.86 -1.65
N LYS A 219 14.45 -10.92 -0.84
CA LYS A 219 13.98 -12.23 -1.32
C LYS A 219 12.55 -12.16 -1.86
N ALA A 220 11.67 -11.37 -1.24
CA ALA A 220 10.33 -11.14 -1.76
C ALA A 220 10.38 -10.55 -3.18
N ILE A 221 11.22 -9.55 -3.40
CA ILE A 221 11.40 -8.89 -4.70
C ILE A 221 12.00 -9.87 -5.74
N GLU A 222 12.95 -10.72 -5.34
CA GLU A 222 13.54 -11.73 -6.23
C GLU A 222 12.50 -12.75 -6.73
N ILE A 223 11.50 -13.09 -5.88
CA ILE A 223 10.42 -14.03 -6.24
C ILE A 223 9.38 -13.33 -7.13
N GLU A 224 8.99 -12.10 -6.79
CA GLU A 224 7.97 -11.33 -7.48
C GLU A 224 8.36 -9.84 -7.50
N PRO A 225 8.95 -9.34 -8.59
CA PRO A 225 9.41 -7.95 -8.65
C PRO A 225 8.32 -6.90 -8.37
N LEU A 226 7.05 -7.18 -8.72
CA LEU A 226 5.95 -6.25 -8.49
C LEU A 226 5.53 -6.13 -7.01
N ILE A 227 6.05 -6.98 -6.11
CA ILE A 227 5.85 -6.85 -4.66
C ILE A 227 6.39 -5.50 -4.12
N ILE A 228 7.27 -4.84 -4.88
CA ILE A 228 7.76 -3.49 -4.60
C ILE A 228 6.60 -2.51 -4.39
N GLU A 229 5.49 -2.66 -5.10
CA GLU A 229 4.32 -1.81 -4.93
C GLU A 229 3.70 -1.88 -3.53
N ASP A 230 3.83 -3.03 -2.86
CA ASP A 230 3.36 -3.21 -1.47
C ASP A 230 4.35 -2.62 -0.44
N LEU A 231 5.63 -2.45 -0.81
CA LEU A 231 6.65 -1.87 0.06
C LEU A 231 6.45 -0.38 0.32
N ASN A 232 5.77 0.35 -0.56
CA ASN A 232 5.38 1.74 -0.33
C ASN A 232 4.66 1.90 1.02
N GLU A 233 3.69 1.04 1.34
CA GLU A 233 2.98 1.09 2.62
C GLU A 233 3.89 0.75 3.82
N VAL A 234 4.87 -0.13 3.64
CA VAL A 234 5.86 -0.43 4.67
C VAL A 234 6.73 0.79 4.96
N GLY A 235 7.25 1.42 3.91
CA GLY A 235 8.04 2.66 4.01
C GLY A 235 7.26 3.79 4.69
N LYS A 236 5.99 3.99 4.31
CA LYS A 236 5.11 5.01 4.91
C LYS A 236 4.86 4.77 6.41
N LYS A 237 4.74 3.52 6.85
CA LYS A 237 4.65 3.20 8.28
C LYS A 237 5.91 3.61 9.04
N LEU A 238 7.10 3.29 8.50
CA LEU A 238 8.38 3.72 9.10
C LEU A 238 8.51 5.25 9.11
N PHE A 239 8.15 5.90 8.01
CA PHE A 239 8.17 7.36 7.91
C PHE A 239 7.24 8.04 8.94
N ALA A 240 6.03 7.52 9.13
CA ALA A 240 5.06 8.02 10.10
C ALA A 240 5.57 7.90 11.55
N LEU A 241 6.36 6.86 11.85
CA LEU A 241 7.06 6.67 13.11
C LEU A 241 8.32 7.56 13.24
N LYS A 242 8.65 8.37 12.21
CA LYS A 242 9.88 9.18 12.12
C LYS A 242 11.18 8.36 12.11
N LEU A 243 11.09 7.09 11.77
CA LEU A 243 12.22 6.19 11.51
C LEU A 243 12.73 6.45 10.09
N TYR A 244 13.21 7.68 9.87
CA TYR A 244 13.56 8.15 8.53
C TYR A 244 14.73 7.39 7.92
N LYS A 245 15.74 7.03 8.72
CA LYS A 245 16.89 6.26 8.23
C LYS A 245 16.48 4.88 7.74
N GLU A 246 15.58 4.25 8.46
CA GLU A 246 15.04 2.92 8.15
C GLU A 246 14.06 2.97 6.97
N ALA A 247 13.35 4.07 6.79
CA ALA A 247 12.44 4.26 5.65
C ALA A 247 13.19 4.40 4.31
N VAL A 248 14.40 5.00 4.32
CA VAL A 248 15.21 5.23 3.11
C VAL A 248 15.39 3.96 2.27
N PRO A 249 15.99 2.86 2.76
CA PRO A 249 16.25 1.67 1.94
C PRO A 249 14.95 0.96 1.50
N VAL A 250 13.84 1.16 2.19
CA VAL A 250 12.54 0.59 1.78
C VAL A 250 11.96 1.35 0.59
N PHE A 251 11.96 2.67 0.61
CA PHE A 251 11.50 3.47 -0.53
C PHE A 251 12.45 3.38 -1.73
N GLU A 252 13.75 3.15 -1.50
CA GLU A 252 14.74 3.05 -2.58
C GLU A 252 14.35 1.99 -3.61
N PHE A 253 13.73 0.89 -3.20
CA PHE A 253 13.25 -0.14 -4.13
C PHE A 253 12.27 0.42 -5.18
N GLY A 254 11.35 1.29 -4.78
CA GLY A 254 10.34 1.88 -5.67
C GLY A 254 10.85 3.01 -6.56
N THR A 255 12.09 3.51 -6.32
CA THR A 255 12.66 4.63 -7.09
C THR A 255 13.37 4.24 -8.39
N SER A 256 13.50 2.93 -8.66
CA SER A 256 14.34 2.39 -9.73
C SER A 256 13.66 2.37 -11.11
N ASN A 257 12.34 2.27 -11.17
CA ASN A 257 11.59 2.13 -12.42
C ASN A 257 10.37 3.06 -12.43
N ALA A 258 10.30 3.93 -13.43
CA ALA A 258 9.22 4.90 -13.61
C ALA A 258 7.84 4.27 -13.92
N GLU A 259 7.81 3.00 -14.30
CA GLU A 259 6.57 2.28 -14.57
C GLU A 259 5.90 1.72 -13.30
N TYR A 260 6.59 1.71 -12.17
CA TYR A 260 5.98 1.29 -10.90
C TYR A 260 4.87 2.26 -10.50
N LYS A 261 3.75 1.70 -10.07
CA LYS A 261 2.54 2.44 -9.69
C LYS A 261 2.82 3.58 -8.69
N ASN A 262 3.70 3.35 -7.74
CA ASN A 262 4.01 4.28 -6.66
C ASN A 262 5.29 5.09 -6.92
N TYR A 263 5.87 5.04 -8.12
CA TYR A 263 7.17 5.65 -8.43
C TYR A 263 7.32 7.11 -7.97
N ILE A 264 6.33 7.96 -8.25
CA ILE A 264 6.37 9.37 -7.84
C ILE A 264 6.31 9.48 -6.33
N GLU A 265 5.40 8.77 -5.69
CA GLU A 265 5.24 8.78 -4.23
C GLU A 265 6.48 8.22 -3.52
N ASP A 266 7.06 7.13 -4.03
CA ASP A 266 8.29 6.56 -3.49
C ASP A 266 9.47 7.52 -3.58
N ASN A 267 9.64 8.23 -4.70
CA ASN A 267 10.67 9.26 -4.82
C ASN A 267 10.44 10.45 -3.89
N ILE A 268 9.18 10.86 -3.66
CA ILE A 268 8.86 11.90 -2.67
C ILE A 268 9.28 11.44 -1.26
N TYR A 269 8.81 10.28 -0.82
CA TYR A 269 9.11 9.79 0.53
C TYR A 269 10.58 9.40 0.71
N TYR A 270 11.25 8.89 -0.33
CA TYR A 270 12.69 8.64 -0.32
C TYR A 270 13.46 9.92 -0.06
N GLY A 271 13.20 10.97 -0.86
CA GLY A 271 13.82 12.28 -0.69
C GLY A 271 13.53 12.90 0.67
N LEU A 272 12.26 12.86 1.12
CA LEU A 272 11.84 13.35 2.43
C LEU A 272 12.52 12.59 3.58
N SER A 273 12.63 11.26 3.47
CA SER A 273 13.27 10.43 4.49
C SER A 273 14.74 10.79 4.65
N ILE A 274 15.47 10.94 3.54
CA ILE A 274 16.86 11.38 3.58
C ILE A 274 16.97 12.80 4.15
N TYR A 275 16.12 13.73 3.70
CA TYR A 275 16.14 15.11 4.19
C TYR A 275 15.91 15.15 5.71
N TYR A 276 14.85 14.51 6.22
CA TYR A 276 14.58 14.53 7.66
C TYR A 276 15.58 13.74 8.50
N ALA A 277 16.23 12.70 7.95
CA ALA A 277 17.30 12.00 8.60
C ALA A 277 18.54 12.90 8.81
N ASN A 278 18.81 13.81 7.87
CA ASN A 278 19.94 14.72 7.86
C ASN A 278 19.64 16.09 8.49
N ASN A 279 18.38 16.49 8.59
CA ASN A 279 17.96 17.79 9.14
C ASN A 279 17.57 17.65 10.62
N LYS A 280 18.49 17.15 11.46
CA LYS A 280 18.33 17.04 12.92
C LYS A 280 19.43 17.86 13.59
N LYS A 281 19.13 18.44 14.76
CA LYS A 281 20.05 19.34 15.50
C LYS A 281 21.42 18.71 15.78
N ASP A 282 21.45 17.41 16.07
CA ASP A 282 22.67 16.71 16.50
C ASP A 282 23.22 15.77 15.40
N VAL A 283 22.85 16.00 14.15
CA VAL A 283 23.31 15.21 12.99
C VAL A 283 24.08 16.13 12.04
N THR A 284 25.33 15.74 11.74
CA THR A 284 26.05 16.36 10.63
C THR A 284 25.45 15.88 9.30
N PRO A 285 24.97 16.80 8.45
CA PRO A 285 24.38 16.42 7.18
C PRO A 285 25.38 15.66 6.29
N ASN A 286 24.94 14.56 5.68
CA ASN A 286 25.75 13.78 4.74
C ASN A 286 25.48 14.30 3.31
N PRO A 287 26.45 14.95 2.62
CA PRO A 287 26.24 15.50 1.30
C PRO A 287 25.89 14.44 0.25
N VAL A 288 26.44 13.22 0.36
CA VAL A 288 26.19 12.13 -0.60
C VAL A 288 24.72 11.68 -0.54
N ASP A 289 24.19 11.49 0.67
CA ASP A 289 22.79 11.13 0.82
C ASP A 289 21.86 12.27 0.40
N LEU A 290 22.19 13.50 0.76
CA LEU A 290 21.42 14.68 0.34
C LEU A 290 21.40 14.86 -1.19
N GLN A 291 22.48 14.52 -1.91
CA GLN A 291 22.48 14.49 -3.37
C GLN A 291 21.48 13.45 -3.92
N LYS A 292 21.34 12.28 -3.27
CA LYS A 292 20.31 11.29 -3.64
C LYS A 292 18.91 11.86 -3.45
N ALA A 293 18.68 12.60 -2.36
CA ALA A 293 17.40 13.28 -2.12
C ALA A 293 17.10 14.32 -3.19
N ASP A 294 18.09 15.15 -3.57
CA ASP A 294 17.93 16.15 -4.65
C ASP A 294 17.53 15.47 -5.96
N LEU A 295 18.22 14.38 -6.33
CA LEU A 295 17.90 13.60 -7.54
C LEU A 295 16.50 12.96 -7.46
N ALA A 296 16.06 12.49 -6.29
CA ALA A 296 14.72 11.96 -6.14
C ALA A 296 13.65 13.03 -6.37
N PHE A 297 13.82 14.22 -5.81
CA PHE A 297 12.91 15.34 -6.08
C PHE A 297 12.98 15.82 -7.54
N ASP A 298 14.13 15.71 -8.20
CA ASP A 298 14.25 15.98 -9.64
C ASP A 298 13.38 15.03 -10.47
N LYS A 299 13.44 13.73 -10.17
CA LYS A 299 12.55 12.73 -10.80
C LYS A 299 11.07 13.06 -10.60
N VAL A 300 10.70 13.53 -9.41
CA VAL A 300 9.32 13.99 -9.13
C VAL A 300 8.95 15.17 -10.00
N ILE A 301 9.83 16.15 -10.16
CA ILE A 301 9.62 17.34 -11.00
C ILE A 301 9.47 16.95 -12.46
N ILE A 302 10.29 16.04 -12.97
CA ILE A 302 10.19 15.54 -14.35
C ILE A 302 8.84 14.87 -14.58
N ALA A 303 8.40 14.02 -13.66
CA ALA A 303 7.14 13.30 -13.78
C ALA A 303 5.89 14.17 -13.48
N SER A 304 6.02 15.18 -12.63
CA SER A 304 4.95 16.08 -12.21
C SER A 304 5.47 17.52 -11.98
N PRO A 305 5.70 18.32 -13.06
CA PRO A 305 6.23 19.67 -12.96
C PRO A 305 5.39 20.66 -12.16
N SER A 306 4.11 20.34 -11.93
CA SER A 306 3.18 21.13 -11.11
C SER A 306 3.29 20.88 -9.61
N TYR A 307 4.01 19.83 -9.19
CA TYR A 307 4.20 19.49 -7.79
C TYR A 307 5.23 20.42 -7.14
N HIS A 308 4.78 21.59 -6.68
CA HIS A 308 5.63 22.68 -6.21
C HIS A 308 6.47 22.33 -4.97
N ASP A 309 6.00 21.42 -4.10
CA ASP A 309 6.76 21.04 -2.92
C ASP A 309 8.08 20.30 -3.26
N ALA A 310 8.18 19.67 -4.43
CA ALA A 310 9.46 19.08 -4.86
C ALA A 310 10.55 20.15 -5.05
N TYR A 311 10.21 21.32 -5.61
CA TYR A 311 11.16 22.44 -5.72
C TYR A 311 11.56 22.97 -4.34
N LEU A 312 10.61 23.10 -3.43
CA LEU A 312 10.88 23.52 -2.05
C LEU A 312 11.86 22.57 -1.36
N TYR A 313 11.64 21.26 -1.46
CA TYR A 313 12.53 20.28 -0.83
C TYR A 313 13.88 20.15 -1.55
N ARG A 314 13.96 20.39 -2.86
CA ARG A 314 15.25 20.56 -3.55
C ARG A 314 16.03 21.75 -2.99
N ALA A 315 15.38 22.89 -2.80
CA ALA A 315 16.01 24.07 -2.21
C ALA A 315 16.54 23.78 -0.79
N ARG A 316 15.69 23.19 0.06
CA ARG A 316 16.06 22.81 1.44
C ARG A 316 17.23 21.84 1.47
N THR A 317 17.22 20.84 0.60
CA THR A 317 18.28 19.83 0.49
C THR A 317 19.59 20.46 0.07
N ASN A 318 19.56 21.35 -0.94
CA ASN A 318 20.76 22.04 -1.42
C ASN A 318 21.28 23.04 -0.37
N SER A 319 20.42 23.66 0.42
CA SER A 319 20.83 24.49 1.57
C SER A 319 21.60 23.68 2.61
N LEU A 320 21.18 22.44 2.91
CA LEU A 320 21.91 21.54 3.82
C LEU A 320 23.26 21.07 3.25
N ILE A 321 23.37 20.97 1.93
CA ILE A 321 24.65 20.66 1.24
C ILE A 321 25.60 21.88 1.23
N GLY A 322 25.07 23.09 1.40
CA GLY A 322 25.82 24.33 1.25
C GLY A 322 25.95 24.79 -0.19
N ASN A 323 25.06 24.36 -1.08
CA ASN A 323 25.01 24.78 -2.48
C ASN A 323 24.08 25.99 -2.66
N ASP A 324 24.63 27.19 -2.46
CA ASP A 324 23.88 28.44 -2.50
C ASP A 324 23.20 28.70 -3.87
N GLU A 325 23.87 28.38 -4.97
CA GLU A 325 23.35 28.59 -6.32
C GLU A 325 22.03 27.79 -6.51
N MET A 326 22.04 26.49 -6.20
CA MET A 326 20.88 25.65 -6.36
C MET A 326 19.83 25.95 -5.29
N THR A 327 20.21 26.36 -4.09
CA THR A 327 19.31 26.84 -3.04
C THR A 327 18.47 28.02 -3.54
N ILE A 328 19.11 29.04 -4.06
CA ILE A 328 18.45 30.23 -4.60
C ILE A 328 17.52 29.82 -5.76
N LYS A 329 18.05 29.11 -6.75
CA LYS A 329 17.32 28.68 -7.93
C LYS A 329 16.01 27.98 -7.59
N TYR A 330 16.06 27.00 -6.69
CA TYR A 330 14.87 26.19 -6.40
C TYR A 330 13.88 26.88 -5.47
N TYR A 331 14.32 27.75 -4.53
CA TYR A 331 13.40 28.58 -3.79
C TYR A 331 12.70 29.60 -4.69
N GLU A 332 13.40 30.25 -5.60
CA GLU A 332 12.78 31.18 -6.57
C GLU A 332 11.79 30.44 -7.48
N THR A 333 12.14 29.23 -7.95
CA THR A 333 11.21 28.40 -8.73
C THR A 333 9.98 28.00 -7.93
N PHE A 334 10.13 27.62 -6.66
CA PHE A 334 9.01 27.32 -5.77
C PHE A 334 8.08 28.52 -5.63
N ILE A 335 8.63 29.71 -5.36
CA ILE A 335 7.87 30.95 -5.24
C ILE A 335 7.11 31.26 -6.54
N ALA A 336 7.77 31.13 -7.70
CA ALA A 336 7.14 31.32 -9.00
C ALA A 336 5.95 30.37 -9.19
N LYS A 337 6.14 29.06 -8.89
CA LYS A 337 5.08 28.04 -8.99
C LYS A 337 3.89 28.30 -8.05
N ILE A 338 4.13 28.82 -6.86
CA ILE A 338 3.08 29.23 -5.95
C ILE A 338 2.35 30.48 -6.47
N THR A 339 3.09 31.45 -7.00
CA THR A 339 2.52 32.68 -7.57
C THR A 339 1.63 32.38 -8.78
N GLU A 340 2.00 31.42 -9.62
CA GLU A 340 1.17 30.94 -10.74
C GLU A 340 -0.20 30.40 -10.29
N LYS A 341 -0.32 29.89 -9.04
CA LYS A 341 -1.60 29.40 -8.46
C LYS A 341 -2.53 30.50 -7.98
N GLY A 342 -2.05 31.72 -7.92
CA GLY A 342 -2.84 32.89 -7.57
C GLY A 342 -2.83 33.26 -6.08
N PRO A 343 -3.48 34.39 -5.76
CA PRO A 343 -3.43 35.00 -4.41
C PRO A 343 -4.07 34.14 -3.31
N GLU A 344 -5.05 33.32 -3.65
CA GLU A 344 -5.70 32.42 -2.68
C GLU A 344 -4.73 31.36 -2.15
N GLU A 345 -3.85 30.81 -3.00
CA GLU A 345 -2.82 29.87 -2.57
C GLU A 345 -1.76 30.54 -1.70
N LEU A 346 -1.33 31.75 -2.09
CA LEU A 346 -0.38 32.54 -1.31
C LEU A 346 -0.90 32.91 0.08
N ALA A 347 -2.21 33.14 0.22
CA ALA A 347 -2.86 33.53 1.48
C ALA A 347 -2.99 32.35 2.47
N LYS A 348 -2.79 31.11 2.04
CA LYS A 348 -2.85 29.95 2.96
C LYS A 348 -1.72 30.03 3.99
N PRO A 349 -2.00 29.93 5.30
CA PRO A 349 -0.97 30.08 6.34
C PRO A 349 0.25 29.17 6.18
N THR A 350 0.03 27.93 5.70
CA THR A 350 1.10 26.97 5.43
C THR A 350 1.97 27.39 4.26
N THR A 351 1.36 27.92 3.19
CA THR A 351 2.05 28.41 2.00
C THR A 351 2.80 29.70 2.30
N THR A 352 2.16 30.63 3.00
CA THR A 352 2.81 31.88 3.46
C THR A 352 4.08 31.61 4.25
N LYS A 353 4.05 30.65 5.20
CA LYS A 353 5.25 30.24 5.97
C LYS A 353 6.36 29.70 5.08
N LYS A 354 6.03 28.88 4.07
CA LYS A 354 7.01 28.34 3.11
C LYS A 354 7.63 29.46 2.26
N VAL A 355 6.85 30.45 1.85
CA VAL A 355 7.33 31.61 1.08
C VAL A 355 8.24 32.51 1.93
N VAL A 356 7.86 32.80 3.18
CA VAL A 356 8.72 33.53 4.14
C VAL A 356 10.02 32.79 4.38
N GLU A 357 9.99 31.49 4.60
CA GLU A 357 11.17 30.64 4.70
C GLU A 357 12.05 30.75 3.46
N SER A 358 11.43 30.70 2.28
CA SER A 358 12.14 30.77 1.00
C SER A 358 12.89 32.09 0.87
N TYR A 359 12.26 33.22 1.15
CA TYR A 359 12.91 34.53 1.09
C TYR A 359 14.05 34.66 2.12
N ASN A 360 13.88 34.15 3.34
CA ASN A 360 14.93 34.15 4.35
C ASN A 360 16.15 33.33 3.94
N ASN A 361 15.95 32.16 3.35
CA ASN A 361 17.07 31.32 2.90
C ASN A 361 17.76 31.89 1.67
N ILE A 362 17.03 32.46 0.72
CA ILE A 362 17.64 33.17 -0.42
C ILE A 362 18.50 34.34 0.09
N ALA A 363 17.96 35.12 1.05
CA ALA A 363 18.73 36.20 1.65
C ALA A 363 19.98 35.72 2.36
N ALA A 364 19.91 34.60 3.08
CA ALA A 364 21.07 33.98 3.75
C ALA A 364 22.16 33.59 2.73
N SER A 365 21.76 32.98 1.61
CA SER A 365 22.70 32.59 0.53
C SER A 365 23.37 33.80 -0.15
N TYR A 366 22.67 34.95 -0.23
CA TYR A 366 23.26 36.18 -0.77
C TYR A 366 24.06 37.02 0.25
N ALA A 367 23.91 36.74 1.57
CA ALA A 367 24.42 37.62 2.63
C ALA A 367 25.93 38.01 2.49
N ASN A 368 26.76 37.06 2.01
CA ASN A 368 28.19 37.27 1.85
C ASN A 368 28.63 37.63 0.42
N THR A 369 27.76 37.45 -0.58
CA THR A 369 28.08 37.60 -1.98
C THR A 369 27.42 38.81 -2.62
N ASP A 370 26.15 39.11 -2.24
CA ASP A 370 25.36 40.23 -2.76
C ASP A 370 24.46 40.81 -1.67
N LYS A 371 25.00 41.75 -0.90
CA LYS A 371 24.27 42.39 0.21
C LYS A 371 23.00 43.11 -0.29
N VAL A 372 22.98 43.62 -1.51
CA VAL A 372 21.81 44.34 -2.06
C VAL A 372 20.63 43.36 -2.23
N LYS A 373 20.88 42.23 -2.85
CA LYS A 373 19.89 41.16 -2.99
C LYS A 373 19.48 40.60 -1.65
N ALA A 374 20.40 40.37 -0.72
CA ALA A 374 20.07 39.91 0.60
C ALA A 374 19.07 40.85 1.30
N ILE A 375 19.30 42.17 1.26
CA ILE A 375 18.41 43.19 1.80
C ILE A 375 17.05 43.18 1.09
N GLU A 376 17.04 43.03 -0.24
CA GLU A 376 15.78 42.94 -1.01
C GLU A 376 14.90 41.79 -0.52
N PHE A 377 15.46 40.57 -0.40
CA PHE A 377 14.69 39.41 0.02
C PHE A 377 14.25 39.48 1.48
N LEU A 378 15.06 40.00 2.39
CA LEU A 378 14.64 40.26 3.78
C LEU A 378 13.51 41.28 3.85
N THR A 379 13.50 42.29 2.96
CA THR A 379 12.42 43.26 2.87
C THR A 379 11.13 42.60 2.39
N LYS A 380 11.20 41.70 1.39
CA LYS A 380 10.05 40.87 0.97
C LYS A 380 9.51 40.02 2.10
N THR A 381 10.38 39.44 2.95
CA THR A 381 9.96 38.73 4.16
C THR A 381 9.14 39.64 5.06
N LEU A 382 9.65 40.84 5.39
CA LEU A 382 8.94 41.78 6.30
C LEU A 382 7.67 42.40 5.71
N THR A 383 7.52 42.38 4.39
CA THR A 383 6.26 42.76 3.74
C THR A 383 5.15 41.74 4.04
N ILE A 384 5.49 40.45 4.13
CA ILE A 384 4.56 39.35 4.39
C ILE A 384 4.40 39.12 5.90
N ASP A 385 5.53 39.12 6.64
CA ASP A 385 5.61 38.88 8.08
C ASP A 385 6.38 40.05 8.74
N PRO A 386 5.72 41.19 9.08
CA PRO A 386 6.38 42.35 9.64
C PRO A 386 7.11 42.11 10.98
N THR A 387 6.76 41.02 11.67
CA THR A 387 7.32 40.65 12.98
C THR A 387 8.40 39.60 12.90
N ASN A 388 8.83 39.23 11.68
CA ASN A 388 9.81 38.15 11.48
C ASN A 388 11.16 38.47 12.16
N PRO A 389 11.56 37.74 13.22
CA PRO A 389 12.75 38.08 13.98
C PRO A 389 14.03 37.90 13.17
N TYR A 390 14.11 36.84 12.37
CA TYR A 390 15.28 36.57 11.53
C TYR A 390 15.54 37.70 10.52
N ALA A 391 14.49 38.13 9.80
CA ALA A 391 14.60 39.19 8.82
C ALA A 391 14.98 40.54 9.46
N THR A 392 14.39 40.88 10.62
CA THR A 392 14.69 42.10 11.36
C THR A 392 16.15 42.15 11.83
N GLU A 393 16.62 41.09 12.48
CA GLU A 393 17.98 41.01 12.97
C GLU A 393 19.04 41.01 11.83
N SER A 394 18.75 40.26 10.76
CA SER A 394 19.64 40.14 9.60
C SER A 394 19.76 41.48 8.85
N LEU A 395 18.66 42.21 8.65
CA LEU A 395 18.68 43.55 8.07
C LEU A 395 19.49 44.54 8.91
N ALA A 396 19.36 44.48 10.22
CA ALA A 396 20.11 45.37 11.14
C ALA A 396 21.63 45.08 11.04
N LYS A 397 22.05 43.84 10.82
CA LYS A 397 23.46 43.45 10.63
C LYS A 397 24.01 43.87 9.26
N LEU A 398 23.22 43.72 8.18
CA LEU A 398 23.67 44.03 6.82
C LEU A 398 23.73 45.53 6.55
N LYS A 399 23.01 46.38 7.29
CA LYS A 399 23.02 47.85 7.17
C LYS A 399 24.15 48.52 7.97
N LYS A 400 24.84 47.77 8.83
CA LYS A 400 26.05 48.21 9.51
C LYS A 400 27.29 47.97 8.63
#